data_a114f158c99d6c41caf530a42780f108
#
_entry.id   a114f158c99d6c41caf530a42780f108
#
_cell.length_a   1.000
_cell.length_b   1.000
_cell.length_c   1.000
_cell.angle_alpha   90.00
_cell.angle_beta   90.00
_cell.angle_gamma   90.00
#
_symmetry.space_group_name_H-M   'P 1'
#
loop_
_entity.id
_entity.type
_entity.pdbx_description
1 polymer ?
#
loop_
_entity_poly.entity_id
_entity_poly.type
_entity_poly.pdbx_seq_one_letter_code
_entity_poly.pdbx_strand_id
1 'polypeptide(L)'
;MIKGINHYNLRAAPEVIEVLKDFYINVVGLKLGGRPPFKNQGYWLYANHKDVLHLSFSKNDVINELNVSSTFDHMAFTAENENDFTNLLKQKNIDFT
;
A
#
# COMPACT_ATOMS: atom_id res chain seq x y z
N MET A 1 -8.67 -23.99 8.98
CA MET A 1 -9.76 -23.05 8.64
C MET A 1 -9.21 -21.62 8.58
N ILE A 2 -9.88 -20.76 7.86
CA ILE A 2 -9.44 -19.36 7.74
C ILE A 2 -9.59 -18.63 9.07
N LYS A 3 -8.56 -17.89 9.47
CA LYS A 3 -8.55 -17.12 10.72
C LYS A 3 -8.66 -15.62 10.50
N GLY A 4 -8.44 -15.14 9.30
CA GLY A 4 -8.51 -13.73 9.01
C GLY A 4 -7.70 -13.37 7.77
N ILE A 5 -7.55 -12.07 7.55
CA ILE A 5 -6.76 -11.53 6.45
C ILE A 5 -5.30 -11.42 6.91
N ASN A 6 -4.38 -11.89 6.09
CA ASN A 6 -2.95 -11.78 6.38
C ASN A 6 -2.36 -10.51 5.75
N HIS A 7 -2.48 -10.41 4.45
CA HIS A 7 -2.00 -9.26 3.70
C HIS A 7 -2.73 -9.19 2.37
N TYR A 8 -2.55 -8.09 1.67
CA TYR A 8 -2.94 -8.03 0.26
C TYR A 8 -1.76 -7.50 -0.57
N ASN A 9 -1.80 -7.77 -1.86
CA ASN A 9 -0.71 -7.44 -2.77
C ASN A 9 -1.24 -6.59 -3.91
N LEU A 10 -0.54 -5.49 -4.18
CA LEU A 10 -0.75 -4.67 -5.35
C LEU A 10 0.43 -4.90 -6.29
N ARG A 11 0.12 -5.14 -7.56
CA ARG A 11 1.13 -5.44 -8.56
C ARG A 11 0.98 -4.50 -9.74
N ALA A 12 2.09 -3.90 -10.16
CA ALA A 12 2.09 -2.96 -11.26
C ALA A 12 3.51 -2.75 -11.78
N ALA A 13 3.65 -1.92 -12.81
CA ALA A 13 4.95 -1.52 -13.33
C ALA A 13 5.78 -0.85 -12.22
N PRO A 14 7.11 -0.95 -12.29
CA PRO A 14 7.99 -0.39 -11.25
C PRO A 14 7.71 1.08 -10.92
N GLU A 15 7.44 1.90 -11.92
CA GLU A 15 7.17 3.33 -11.71
C GLU A 15 5.91 3.54 -10.86
N VAL A 16 4.89 2.74 -11.11
CA VAL A 16 3.62 2.80 -10.36
C VAL A 16 3.84 2.30 -8.94
N ILE A 17 4.59 1.22 -8.77
CA ILE A 17 4.89 0.67 -7.45
C ILE A 17 5.67 1.68 -6.60
N GLU A 18 6.59 2.43 -7.18
CA GLU A 18 7.31 3.47 -6.43
C GLU A 18 6.37 4.58 -5.96
N VAL A 19 5.40 4.98 -6.76
CA VAL A 19 4.39 5.95 -6.36
C VAL A 19 3.53 5.40 -5.23
N LEU A 20 3.10 4.16 -5.34
CA LEU A 20 2.31 3.50 -4.30
C LEU A 20 3.09 3.37 -3.00
N LYS A 21 4.36 2.96 -3.08
CA LYS A 21 5.22 2.86 -1.91
C LYS A 21 5.31 4.20 -1.18
N ASP A 22 5.58 5.26 -1.92
CA ASP A 22 5.67 6.60 -1.36
C ASP A 22 4.37 7.01 -0.67
N PHE A 23 3.25 6.78 -1.31
CA PHE A 23 1.94 7.10 -0.75
C PHE A 23 1.69 6.33 0.56
N TYR A 24 1.90 5.02 0.53
CA TYR A 24 1.61 4.19 1.71
C TYR A 24 2.56 4.45 2.88
N ILE A 25 3.78 4.86 2.60
CA ILE A 25 4.73 5.22 3.67
C ILE A 25 4.46 6.65 4.17
N ASN A 26 4.36 7.61 3.28
CA ASN A 26 4.37 9.03 3.66
C ASN A 26 2.98 9.57 3.98
N VAL A 27 1.93 8.96 3.49
CA VAL A 27 0.55 9.39 3.75
C VAL A 27 -0.14 8.44 4.71
N VAL A 28 -0.19 7.15 4.37
CA VAL A 28 -0.88 6.16 5.20
C VAL A 28 -0.11 5.85 6.47
N GLY A 29 1.22 5.91 6.41
CA GLY A 29 2.04 5.72 7.59
C GLY A 29 2.52 4.29 7.81
N LEU A 30 2.48 3.45 6.78
CA LEU A 30 3.09 2.13 6.85
C LEU A 30 4.61 2.26 6.84
N LYS A 31 5.30 1.24 7.29
CA LYS A 31 6.76 1.24 7.36
C LYS A 31 7.35 0.17 6.46
N LEU A 32 8.39 0.55 5.72
CA LEU A 32 9.16 -0.41 4.93
C LEU A 32 9.89 -1.37 5.88
N GLY A 33 9.81 -2.67 5.58
CA GLY A 33 10.46 -3.67 6.39
C GLY A 33 10.99 -4.85 5.59
N GLY A 34 11.41 -5.88 6.28
CA GLY A 34 12.03 -7.05 5.68
C GLY A 34 11.14 -7.77 4.69
N ARG A 35 11.75 -8.30 3.64
CA ARG A 35 11.10 -9.07 2.60
C ARG A 35 12.02 -10.21 2.19
N PRO A 36 11.50 -11.46 2.10
CA PRO A 36 12.32 -12.57 1.62
C PRO A 36 12.87 -12.32 0.21
N PRO A 37 14.01 -12.93 -0.16
CA PRO A 37 14.62 -12.71 -1.46
C PRO A 37 13.89 -13.49 -2.55
N PHE A 38 12.73 -13.01 -2.96
CA PHE A 38 11.98 -13.60 -4.07
C PHE A 38 12.62 -13.25 -5.40
N LYS A 39 12.26 -14.02 -6.44
CA LYS A 39 12.72 -13.74 -7.78
C LYS A 39 12.21 -12.41 -8.31
N ASN A 40 10.96 -12.08 -8.03
CA ASN A 40 10.40 -10.79 -8.40
C ASN A 40 10.77 -9.73 -7.37
N GLN A 41 10.88 -8.50 -7.82
CA GLN A 41 11.18 -7.38 -6.95
C GLN A 41 9.90 -6.77 -6.37
N GLY A 42 10.06 -6.10 -5.25
CA GLY A 42 8.95 -5.45 -4.58
C GLY A 42 9.30 -5.01 -3.18
N TYR A 43 8.25 -4.67 -2.44
CA TYR A 43 8.38 -4.16 -1.08
C TYR A 43 7.32 -4.77 -0.18
N TRP A 44 7.68 -4.98 1.07
CA TRP A 44 6.72 -5.31 2.11
C TRP A 44 6.60 -4.12 3.05
N LEU A 45 5.36 -3.68 3.27
CA LEU A 45 5.06 -2.55 4.14
C LEU A 45 4.30 -3.04 5.38
N TYR A 46 4.67 -2.50 6.52
CA TYR A 46 4.29 -3.03 7.82
C TYR A 46 3.42 -2.05 8.60
N ALA A 47 2.45 -2.60 9.31
CA ALA A 47 1.69 -1.92 10.37
C ALA A 47 1.85 -2.74 11.63
N ASN A 48 2.34 -2.14 12.73
CA ASN A 48 2.54 -2.82 14.02
C ASN A 48 3.25 -4.17 13.88
N HIS A 49 4.37 -4.18 13.19
CA HIS A 49 5.22 -5.37 12.99
C HIS A 49 4.62 -6.46 12.11
N LYS A 50 3.51 -6.19 11.45
CA LYS A 50 2.88 -7.13 10.52
C LYS A 50 2.94 -6.59 9.10
N ASP A 51 3.38 -7.43 8.16
CA ASP A 51 3.49 -7.11 6.74
C ASP A 51 2.11 -7.14 6.07
N VAL A 52 1.35 -6.06 6.20
CA VAL A 52 -0.04 -5.99 5.76
C VAL A 52 -0.20 -5.71 4.27
N LEU A 53 0.79 -5.09 3.64
CA LEU A 53 0.75 -4.73 2.23
C LEU A 53 2.03 -5.18 1.53
N HIS A 54 1.86 -5.96 0.49
CA HIS A 54 2.96 -6.35 -0.40
C HIS A 54 2.80 -5.61 -1.72
N LEU A 55 3.88 -4.99 -2.17
CA LEU A 55 3.97 -4.34 -3.48
C LEU A 55 4.90 -5.17 -4.33
N SER A 56 4.48 -5.53 -5.54
CA SER A 56 5.31 -6.34 -6.41
C SER A 56 5.36 -5.76 -7.82
N PHE A 57 6.54 -5.87 -8.44
CA PHE A 57 6.75 -5.38 -9.79
C PHE A 57 6.18 -6.38 -10.79
N SER A 58 5.41 -5.89 -11.76
CA SER A 58 5.01 -6.70 -12.91
C SER A 58 6.20 -6.82 -13.86
N LYS A 59 6.30 -7.96 -14.55
CA LYS A 59 7.42 -8.21 -15.46
C LYS A 59 7.15 -7.71 -16.87
N ASN A 60 6.06 -8.14 -17.45
CA ASN A 60 5.78 -7.93 -18.86
C ASN A 60 4.50 -7.18 -19.11
N ASP A 61 3.63 -7.14 -18.13
CA ASP A 61 2.36 -6.47 -18.28
C ASP A 61 2.48 -5.07 -17.78
N VAL A 62 1.91 -4.21 -18.54
CA VAL A 62 2.05 -2.80 -18.29
C VAL A 62 0.80 -2.33 -17.57
N ILE A 63 0.73 -2.56 -16.27
CA ILE A 63 -0.25 -1.90 -15.44
C ILE A 63 0.37 -0.58 -15.02
N ASN A 64 0.20 0.43 -15.84
CA ASN A 64 0.79 1.75 -15.62
C ASN A 64 -0.16 2.73 -14.98
N GLU A 65 -1.43 2.36 -14.80
CA GLU A 65 -2.44 3.25 -14.28
C GLU A 65 -2.70 2.96 -12.81
N LEU A 66 -2.94 4.03 -12.05
CA LEU A 66 -3.44 3.94 -10.69
C LEU A 66 -4.95 3.87 -10.71
N ASN A 67 -5.52 3.24 -9.70
CA ASN A 67 -6.97 3.21 -9.48
C ASN A 67 -7.75 2.61 -10.64
N VAL A 68 -7.24 1.50 -11.17
CA VAL A 68 -7.92 0.77 -12.23
C VAL A 68 -9.22 0.17 -11.69
N SER A 69 -10.31 0.40 -12.40
CA SER A 69 -11.64 -0.09 -12.01
C SER A 69 -11.70 -1.62 -12.09
N SER A 70 -12.24 -2.22 -11.05
CA SER A 70 -12.45 -3.67 -10.99
C SER A 70 -13.61 -3.96 -10.01
N THR A 71 -13.80 -5.22 -9.69
CA THR A 71 -14.79 -5.60 -8.66
C THR A 71 -14.31 -5.27 -7.25
N PHE A 72 -13.01 -5.03 -7.08
CA PHE A 72 -12.48 -4.56 -5.80
C PHE A 72 -12.87 -3.09 -5.62
N ASP A 73 -13.45 -2.77 -4.48
CA ASP A 73 -13.91 -1.41 -4.21
C ASP A 73 -12.95 -0.67 -3.27
N HIS A 74 -12.71 -1.21 -2.08
CA HIS A 74 -11.81 -0.53 -1.16
C HIS A 74 -11.22 -1.48 -0.12
N MET A 75 -10.17 -1.00 0.52
CA MET A 75 -9.54 -1.62 1.69
C MET A 75 -9.58 -0.59 2.82
N ALA A 76 -9.91 -1.03 4.02
CA ALA A 76 -9.95 -0.16 5.18
C ALA A 76 -8.89 -0.55 6.19
N PHE A 77 -8.22 0.45 6.75
CA PHE A 77 -7.29 0.28 7.85
C PHE A 77 -7.90 0.84 9.13
N THR A 78 -7.63 0.17 10.24
CA THR A 78 -7.91 0.74 11.55
C THR A 78 -6.76 1.66 11.93
N ALA A 79 -7.09 2.86 12.36
CA ALA A 79 -6.10 3.87 12.72
C ALA A 79 -6.47 4.55 14.03
N GLU A 80 -5.48 5.23 14.60
CA GLU A 80 -5.62 6.03 15.82
C GLU A 80 -5.36 7.50 15.50
N ASN A 81 -5.71 8.38 16.45
CA ASN A 81 -5.40 9.81 16.36
C ASN A 81 -5.97 10.44 15.09
N GLU A 82 -7.28 10.38 14.95
CA GLU A 82 -7.99 10.89 13.77
C GLU A 82 -7.62 12.34 13.44
N ASN A 83 -7.53 13.19 14.46
CA ASN A 83 -7.19 14.60 14.25
C ASN A 83 -5.80 14.79 13.65
N ASP A 84 -4.82 14.04 14.14
CA ASP A 84 -3.46 14.10 13.63
C ASP A 84 -3.39 13.62 12.19
N PHE A 85 -4.11 12.56 11.87
CA PHE A 85 -4.16 12.03 10.51
C PHE A 85 -4.84 13.00 9.56
N THR A 86 -5.96 13.58 9.98
CA THR A 86 -6.70 14.58 9.20
C THR A 86 -5.82 15.79 8.91
N ASN A 87 -5.07 16.26 9.90
CA ASN A 87 -4.15 17.38 9.72
C ASN A 87 -3.03 17.04 8.74
N LEU A 88 -2.53 15.83 8.80
CA LEU A 88 -1.51 15.35 7.84
C LEU A 88 -2.03 15.38 6.41
N LEU A 89 -3.25 14.90 6.20
CA LEU A 89 -3.87 14.91 4.87
C LEU A 89 -4.04 16.33 4.36
N LYS A 90 -4.45 17.27 5.23
CA LYS A 90 -4.57 18.68 4.85
C LYS A 90 -3.22 19.27 4.48
N GLN A 91 -2.18 19.01 5.26
CA GLN A 91 -0.83 19.49 4.96
C GLN A 91 -0.33 19.00 3.61
N LYS A 92 -0.70 17.79 3.22
CA LYS A 92 -0.28 17.19 1.96
C LYS A 92 -1.26 17.45 0.81
N ASN A 93 -2.29 18.26 1.04
CA ASN A 93 -3.31 18.59 0.04
C ASN A 93 -4.00 17.36 -0.55
N ILE A 94 -4.31 16.40 0.30
CA ILE A 94 -5.01 15.18 -0.10
C ILE A 94 -6.48 15.30 0.26
N ASP A 95 -7.35 15.13 -0.73
CA ASP A 95 -8.79 15.16 -0.53
C ASP A 95 -9.27 13.94 0.22
N PHE A 96 -10.20 14.16 1.13
CA PHE A 96 -10.81 13.08 1.91
C PHE A 96 -12.22 13.49 2.34
N THR A 97 -12.97 12.51 2.74
CA THR A 97 -14.33 12.72 3.27
C THR A 97 -14.47 12.18 4.69
#